data_1fcc64c02aff90e126a8610cbb3bfd05
#
_entry.id   1fcc64c02aff90e126a8610cbb3bfd05
#
_cell.length_a   1.000
_cell.length_b   1.000
_cell.length_c   1.000
_cell.angle_alpha   90.00
_cell.angle_beta   90.00
_cell.angle_gamma   90.00
#
_symmetry.space_group_name_H-M   'P 1'
#
loop_
_entity.id
_entity.type
_entity.pdbx_description
1 polymer ?
#
loop_
_entity_poly.entity_id
_entity_poly.type
_entity_poly.pdbx_seq_one_letter_code
_entity_poly.pdbx_strand_id
1 'polypeptide(L)'
;VALKTRESMWLCEAAGFDVVLVETVGVGQSEHQVGSMVDFFLMLLLPGGGDELQGIKKGILELADAIMINKADGESSSLARKTKLHYQSAMSLLASNDFWKSEVHMCSALEQDGIAECWSMMMRYREQGTQRGALERRRAEQNLQWMSQLTDEMLRQQLSDNAEIQQALPMIKEKVSTGTLTPVSAAIDIINMLGSRS
;
A
#
# COMPACT_ATOMS: atom_id res chain seq x y z
N VAL A 1 -9.16 -0.14 7.65
CA VAL A 1 -8.03 -1.02 8.01
C VAL A 1 -6.72 -0.23 7.97
N ALA A 2 -6.44 0.50 6.90
CA ALA A 2 -5.19 1.24 6.72
C ALA A 2 -4.91 2.29 7.82
N LEU A 3 -5.94 3.00 8.28
CA LEU A 3 -5.82 3.99 9.34
C LEU A 3 -5.26 3.38 10.63
N LYS A 4 -5.92 2.35 11.14
CA LYS A 4 -5.51 1.69 12.39
C LYS A 4 -4.14 1.02 12.28
N THR A 5 -3.79 0.48 11.13
CA THR A 5 -2.47 -0.11 10.88
C THR A 5 -1.38 0.95 11.01
N ARG A 6 -1.57 2.13 10.41
CA ARG A 6 -0.58 3.22 10.46
C ARG A 6 -0.42 3.79 11.88
N GLU A 7 -1.52 3.98 12.60
CA GLU A 7 -1.48 4.38 14.00
C GLU A 7 -0.73 3.35 14.85
N SER A 8 -0.96 2.05 14.62
CA SER A 8 -0.25 0.97 15.31
C SER A 8 1.25 0.99 15.02
N MET A 9 1.66 1.27 13.77
CA MET A 9 3.08 1.42 13.42
C MET A 9 3.73 2.56 14.20
N TRP A 10 3.09 3.71 14.34
CA TRP A 10 3.60 4.84 15.13
C TRP A 10 3.72 4.51 16.61
N LEU A 11 2.76 3.76 17.16
CA LEU A 11 2.85 3.28 18.54
C LEU A 11 4.04 2.33 18.72
N CYS A 12 4.31 1.45 17.78
CA CYS A 12 5.49 0.59 17.79
C CYS A 12 6.79 1.41 17.72
N GLU A 13 6.89 2.39 16.81
CA GLU A 13 8.05 3.29 16.73
C GLU A 13 8.24 4.09 18.03
N ALA A 14 7.16 4.63 18.61
CA ALA A 14 7.20 5.35 19.87
C ALA A 14 7.58 4.46 21.05
N ALA A 15 7.27 3.17 21.01
CA ALA A 15 7.68 2.17 21.99
C ALA A 15 9.15 1.73 21.84
N GLY A 16 9.86 2.22 20.81
CA GLY A 16 11.29 1.97 20.59
C GLY A 16 11.59 0.73 19.74
N PHE A 17 10.63 0.23 18.97
CA PHE A 17 10.92 -0.85 18.01
C PHE A 17 11.66 -0.30 16.79
N ASP A 18 12.81 -0.87 16.48
CA ASP A 18 13.66 -0.49 15.33
C ASP A 18 13.11 -1.01 14.00
N VAL A 19 12.32 -2.07 14.04
CA VAL A 19 11.74 -2.73 12.87
C VAL A 19 10.28 -3.09 13.15
N VAL A 20 9.39 -2.70 12.25
CA VAL A 20 7.97 -3.04 12.29
C VAL A 20 7.62 -3.77 10.99
N LEU A 21 7.17 -5.02 11.10
CA LEU A 21 6.73 -5.82 9.97
C LEU A 21 5.20 -5.69 9.81
N VAL A 22 4.78 -5.27 8.63
CA VAL A 22 3.36 -5.17 8.25
C VAL A 22 3.07 -6.26 7.24
N GLU A 23 2.27 -7.24 7.62
CA GLU A 23 1.87 -8.34 6.76
C GLU A 23 0.48 -8.12 6.18
N THR A 24 0.31 -8.50 4.91
CA THR A 24 -0.99 -8.55 4.23
C THR A 24 -1.37 -9.99 3.91
N VAL A 25 -2.65 -10.30 3.97
CA VAL A 25 -3.16 -11.64 3.65
C VAL A 25 -3.33 -11.91 2.15
N GLY A 26 -2.88 -10.98 1.29
CA GLY A 26 -2.88 -11.17 -0.18
C GLY A 26 -4.27 -11.16 -0.84
N VAL A 27 -5.30 -10.66 -0.17
CA VAL A 27 -6.66 -10.56 -0.72
C VAL A 27 -7.11 -9.10 -0.78
N GLY A 28 -7.33 -8.61 -1.99
CA GLY A 28 -7.85 -7.27 -2.23
C GLY A 28 -6.77 -6.21 -2.44
N GLN A 29 -7.17 -4.95 -2.57
CA GLN A 29 -6.28 -3.82 -2.89
C GLN A 29 -5.46 -3.31 -1.66
N SER A 30 -5.25 -4.14 -0.64
CA SER A 30 -4.51 -3.79 0.57
C SER A 30 -3.02 -3.59 0.33
N GLU A 31 -2.46 -4.21 -0.72
CA GLU A 31 -1.05 -4.13 -1.07
C GLU A 31 -0.64 -2.71 -1.43
N HIS A 32 -1.46 -2.00 -2.22
CA HIS A 32 -1.23 -0.59 -2.54
C HIS A 32 -1.24 0.29 -1.29
N GLN A 33 -2.16 0.02 -0.37
CA GLN A 33 -2.25 0.76 0.89
C GLN A 33 -1.01 0.53 1.76
N VAL A 34 -0.54 -0.72 1.86
CA VAL A 34 0.69 -1.04 2.62
C VAL A 34 1.91 -0.42 1.97
N GLY A 35 2.08 -0.52 0.64
CA GLY A 35 3.18 0.11 -0.08
C GLY A 35 3.29 1.62 0.17
N SER A 36 2.15 2.30 0.39
CA SER A 36 2.11 3.75 0.67
C SER A 36 2.39 4.12 2.14
N MET A 37 2.61 3.16 3.04
CA MET A 37 2.83 3.45 4.46
C MET A 37 4.13 2.86 5.03
N VAL A 38 4.82 2.00 4.29
CA VAL A 38 6.07 1.35 4.73
C VAL A 38 7.29 1.99 4.08
N ASP A 39 8.44 1.91 4.76
CA ASP A 39 9.71 2.40 4.22
C ASP A 39 10.26 1.47 3.13
N PHE A 40 9.98 0.18 3.25
CA PHE A 40 10.42 -0.86 2.31
C PHE A 40 9.27 -1.83 2.03
N PHE A 41 8.94 -2.04 0.76
CA PHE A 41 7.89 -2.96 0.33
C PHE A 41 8.51 -4.24 -0.26
N LEU A 42 8.48 -5.32 0.52
CA LEU A 42 8.92 -6.64 0.10
C LEU A 42 7.76 -7.45 -0.44
N MET A 43 7.82 -7.83 -1.71
CA MET A 43 6.85 -8.71 -2.33
C MET A 43 7.30 -10.17 -2.22
N LEU A 44 6.49 -11.01 -1.59
CA LEU A 44 6.73 -12.45 -1.48
C LEU A 44 5.94 -13.21 -2.55
N LEU A 45 6.63 -14.04 -3.31
CA LEU A 45 6.05 -14.86 -4.37
C LEU A 45 6.39 -16.34 -4.16
N LEU A 46 5.60 -17.20 -4.81
CA LEU A 46 5.87 -18.64 -4.89
C LEU A 46 6.46 -19.01 -6.25
N PRO A 47 7.22 -20.13 -6.32
CA PRO A 47 7.68 -20.69 -7.59
C PRO A 47 6.48 -21.01 -8.49
N GLY A 48 6.57 -20.70 -9.79
CA GLY A 48 5.49 -20.96 -10.75
C GLY A 48 4.39 -19.89 -10.80
N GLY A 49 4.42 -18.89 -9.93
CA GLY A 49 3.50 -17.75 -9.96
C GLY A 49 3.60 -16.87 -11.22
N GLY A 50 4.37 -17.30 -12.22
CA GLY A 50 4.52 -16.60 -13.50
C GLY A 50 3.25 -16.62 -14.37
N ASP A 51 2.42 -17.66 -14.28
CA ASP A 51 1.12 -17.71 -14.96
C ASP A 51 0.09 -16.78 -14.29
N GLU A 52 0.28 -16.46 -13.02
CA GLU A 52 -0.49 -15.45 -12.28
C GLU A 52 -0.06 -14.01 -12.59
N LEU A 53 0.99 -13.78 -13.41
CA LEU A 53 1.36 -12.43 -13.86
C LEU A 53 0.23 -11.70 -14.59
N GLN A 54 -0.73 -12.44 -15.17
CA GLN A 54 -1.97 -11.86 -15.66
C GLN A 54 -2.87 -11.36 -14.53
N GLY A 55 -2.69 -11.86 -13.29
CA GLY A 55 -3.38 -11.43 -12.07
C GLY A 55 -2.61 -10.41 -11.24
N ILE A 56 -1.26 -10.37 -11.31
CA ILE A 56 -0.46 -9.35 -10.63
C ILE A 56 -0.56 -8.05 -11.42
N LYS A 57 -1.37 -7.15 -10.92
CA LYS A 57 -1.54 -5.82 -11.52
C LYS A 57 -0.18 -5.14 -11.59
N LYS A 58 0.19 -4.64 -12.78
CA LYS A 58 1.45 -3.91 -13.05
C LYS A 58 1.79 -2.89 -11.95
N GLY A 59 0.78 -2.21 -11.39
CA GLY A 59 0.94 -1.22 -10.34
C GLY A 59 1.55 -1.76 -9.02
N ILE A 60 1.40 -3.04 -8.69
CA ILE A 60 2.00 -3.61 -7.47
C ILE A 60 3.51 -3.83 -7.67
N LEU A 61 3.92 -4.25 -8.86
CA LEU A 61 5.34 -4.41 -9.19
C LEU A 61 6.08 -3.07 -9.13
N GLU A 62 5.42 -1.99 -9.50
CA GLU A 62 5.98 -0.63 -9.44
C GLU A 62 6.23 -0.15 -8.01
N LEU A 63 5.50 -0.70 -7.03
CA LEU A 63 5.67 -0.38 -5.60
C LEU A 63 6.76 -1.23 -4.93
N ALA A 64 7.14 -2.39 -5.51
CA ALA A 64 8.05 -3.33 -4.89
C ALA A 64 9.48 -2.80 -4.87
N ASP A 65 10.03 -2.61 -3.67
CA ASP A 65 11.45 -2.30 -3.48
C ASP A 65 12.30 -3.57 -3.62
N ALA A 66 11.73 -4.76 -3.38
CA ALA A 66 12.32 -6.06 -3.72
C ALA A 66 11.25 -7.14 -3.89
N ILE A 67 11.63 -8.20 -4.61
CA ILE A 67 10.83 -9.41 -4.78
C ILE A 67 11.62 -10.61 -4.23
N MET A 68 10.97 -11.41 -3.40
CA MET A 68 11.52 -12.63 -2.83
C MET A 68 10.67 -13.82 -3.25
N ILE A 69 11.27 -14.77 -3.95
CA ILE A 69 10.62 -16.01 -4.36
C ILE A 69 10.92 -17.06 -3.27
N ASN A 70 9.93 -17.28 -2.41
CA ASN A 70 10.03 -18.24 -1.31
C ASN A 70 9.75 -19.67 -1.78
N LYS A 71 10.04 -20.67 -0.93
CA LYS A 71 9.94 -22.10 -1.22
C LYS A 71 10.81 -22.53 -2.42
N ALA A 72 12.02 -21.95 -2.50
CA ALA A 72 12.98 -22.22 -3.58
C ALA A 72 13.85 -23.48 -3.32
N ASP A 73 13.38 -24.38 -2.46
CA ASP A 73 14.01 -25.62 -2.06
C ASP A 73 13.50 -26.85 -2.84
N GLY A 74 14.20 -27.96 -2.71
CA GLY A 74 13.81 -29.25 -3.27
C GLY A 74 13.46 -29.19 -4.76
N GLU A 75 12.37 -29.84 -5.13
CA GLU A 75 11.90 -29.92 -6.53
C GLU A 75 11.48 -28.55 -7.09
N SER A 76 11.11 -27.60 -6.23
CA SER A 76 10.69 -26.26 -6.61
C SER A 76 11.84 -25.33 -7.03
N SER A 77 13.10 -25.69 -6.75
CA SER A 77 14.27 -24.84 -7.00
C SER A 77 14.43 -24.45 -8.48
N SER A 78 14.21 -25.38 -9.40
CA SER A 78 14.31 -25.10 -10.83
C SER A 78 13.22 -24.11 -11.32
N LEU A 79 12.02 -24.26 -10.79
CA LEU A 79 10.88 -23.38 -11.10
C LEU A 79 11.08 -22.00 -10.48
N ALA A 80 11.61 -21.92 -9.25
CA ALA A 80 11.96 -20.67 -8.59
C ALA A 80 12.98 -19.85 -9.39
N ARG A 81 14.00 -20.51 -9.98
CA ARG A 81 14.97 -19.85 -10.87
C ARG A 81 14.33 -19.26 -12.12
N LYS A 82 13.41 -19.99 -12.76
CA LYS A 82 12.68 -19.47 -13.94
C LYS A 82 11.84 -18.27 -13.54
N THR A 83 11.12 -18.37 -12.42
CA THR A 83 10.31 -17.28 -11.87
C THR A 83 11.18 -16.06 -11.57
N LYS A 84 12.35 -16.25 -10.94
CA LYS A 84 13.32 -15.16 -10.69
C LYS A 84 13.72 -14.44 -11.97
N LEU A 85 14.15 -15.16 -12.99
CA LEU A 85 14.59 -14.57 -14.26
C LEU A 85 13.46 -13.78 -14.94
N HIS A 86 12.24 -14.31 -14.86
CA HIS A 86 11.06 -13.65 -15.41
C HIS A 86 10.80 -12.30 -14.72
N TYR A 87 10.77 -12.28 -13.37
CA TYR A 87 10.57 -11.05 -12.62
C TYR A 87 11.75 -10.08 -12.73
N GLN A 88 12.99 -10.57 -12.80
CA GLN A 88 14.15 -9.72 -13.08
C GLN A 88 14.01 -8.98 -14.41
N SER A 89 13.55 -9.67 -15.46
CA SER A 89 13.28 -9.06 -16.77
C SER A 89 12.15 -8.02 -16.67
N ALA A 90 11.06 -8.33 -15.98
CA ALA A 90 9.95 -7.41 -15.80
C ALA A 90 10.38 -6.15 -15.01
N MET A 91 11.10 -6.33 -13.90
CA MET A 91 11.60 -5.22 -13.07
C MET A 91 12.62 -4.34 -13.81
N SER A 92 13.38 -4.91 -14.75
CA SER A 92 14.33 -4.12 -15.53
C SER A 92 13.67 -3.12 -16.50
N LEU A 93 12.39 -3.31 -16.81
CA LEU A 93 11.59 -2.43 -17.65
C LEU A 93 10.87 -1.33 -16.86
N LEU A 94 10.83 -1.45 -15.53
CA LEU A 94 10.22 -0.46 -14.66
C LEU A 94 11.25 0.63 -14.31
N ALA A 95 10.76 1.84 -14.06
CA ALA A 95 11.62 2.91 -13.60
C ALA A 95 12.23 2.55 -12.24
N SER A 96 13.54 2.69 -12.10
CA SER A 96 14.19 2.59 -10.80
C SER A 96 14.01 3.88 -10.01
N ASN A 97 13.89 3.80 -8.69
CA ASN A 97 14.01 4.96 -7.83
C ASN A 97 15.41 5.58 -7.94
N ASP A 98 15.54 6.87 -7.65
CA ASP A 98 16.80 7.62 -7.78
C ASP A 98 18.00 7.00 -7.04
N PHE A 99 17.75 6.19 -6.01
CA PHE A 99 18.80 5.63 -5.16
C PHE A 99 18.82 4.10 -5.10
N TRP A 100 17.73 3.43 -5.53
CA TRP A 100 17.57 1.98 -5.38
C TRP A 100 17.01 1.36 -6.65
N LYS A 101 17.65 0.27 -7.07
CA LYS A 101 17.12 -0.61 -8.10
C LYS A 101 16.53 -1.83 -7.45
N SER A 102 15.25 -2.08 -7.66
CA SER A 102 14.55 -3.22 -7.08
C SER A 102 15.24 -4.55 -7.44
N GLU A 103 15.50 -5.36 -6.42
CA GLU A 103 16.20 -6.63 -6.55
C GLU A 103 15.23 -7.81 -6.51
N VAL A 104 15.57 -8.91 -7.20
CA VAL A 104 14.78 -10.16 -7.19
C VAL A 104 15.67 -11.30 -6.69
N HIS A 105 15.29 -11.88 -5.57
CA HIS A 105 16.01 -12.96 -4.90
C HIS A 105 15.15 -14.21 -4.73
N MET A 106 15.77 -15.31 -4.33
CA MET A 106 15.12 -16.56 -3.94
C MET A 106 15.43 -16.84 -2.49
N CYS A 107 14.54 -17.51 -1.80
CA CYS A 107 14.78 -18.02 -0.45
C CYS A 107 13.99 -19.31 -0.19
N SER A 108 14.40 -20.03 0.83
CA SER A 108 13.63 -21.07 1.47
C SER A 108 13.48 -20.75 2.95
N ALA A 109 12.29 -20.37 3.36
CA ALA A 109 12.01 -20.16 4.78
C ALA A 109 12.12 -21.49 5.57
N LEU A 110 11.85 -22.64 4.92
CA LEU A 110 11.95 -23.95 5.53
C LEU A 110 13.42 -24.33 5.83
N GLU A 111 14.30 -24.11 4.87
CA GLU A 111 15.74 -24.43 4.99
C GLU A 111 16.56 -23.27 5.54
N GLN A 112 15.92 -22.12 5.81
CA GLN A 112 16.54 -20.87 6.25
C GLN A 112 17.61 -20.34 5.28
N ASP A 113 17.52 -20.73 4.01
CA ASP A 113 18.40 -20.27 2.94
C ASP A 113 17.89 -18.95 2.34
N GLY A 114 18.80 -18.00 2.05
CA GLY A 114 18.47 -16.69 1.47
C GLY A 114 17.83 -15.69 2.43
N ILE A 115 17.56 -16.02 3.70
CA ILE A 115 16.91 -15.12 4.67
C ILE A 115 17.88 -14.04 5.15
N ALA A 116 19.13 -14.41 5.45
CA ALA A 116 20.18 -13.47 5.85
C ALA A 116 20.51 -12.47 4.74
N GLU A 117 20.51 -12.92 3.50
CA GLU A 117 20.72 -12.11 2.30
C GLU A 117 19.57 -11.11 2.11
N CYS A 118 18.33 -11.56 2.34
CA CYS A 118 17.15 -10.69 2.34
C CYS A 118 17.28 -9.56 3.37
N TRP A 119 17.65 -9.90 4.59
CA TRP A 119 17.91 -8.91 5.63
C TRP A 119 19.02 -7.94 5.25
N SER A 120 20.14 -8.45 4.76
CA SER A 120 21.27 -7.64 4.31
C SER A 120 20.89 -6.68 3.19
N MET A 121 20.03 -7.11 2.27
CA MET A 121 19.47 -6.27 1.21
C MET A 121 18.63 -5.12 1.78
N MET A 122 17.73 -5.40 2.73
CA MET A 122 16.93 -4.36 3.39
C MET A 122 17.81 -3.35 4.15
N MET A 123 18.87 -3.82 4.79
CA MET A 123 19.84 -2.94 5.47
C MET A 123 20.60 -2.05 4.49
N ARG A 124 21.03 -2.57 3.32
CA ARG A 124 21.62 -1.74 2.26
C ARG A 124 20.66 -0.67 1.73
N TYR A 125 19.39 -1.04 1.52
CA TYR A 125 18.36 -0.10 1.12
C TYR A 125 18.23 1.04 2.15
N ARG A 126 18.08 0.70 3.42
CA ARG A 126 17.99 1.67 4.52
C ARG A 126 19.19 2.60 4.55
N GLU A 127 20.40 2.06 4.49
CA GLU A 127 21.63 2.83 4.53
C GLU A 127 21.72 3.81 3.36
N GLN A 128 21.53 3.35 2.14
CA GLN A 128 21.59 4.17 0.94
C GLN A 128 20.48 5.23 0.92
N GLY A 129 19.28 4.86 1.33
CA GLY A 129 18.15 5.78 1.40
C GLY A 129 18.34 6.88 2.45
N THR A 130 18.88 6.53 3.62
CA THR A 130 19.20 7.50 4.67
C THR A 130 20.33 8.46 4.23
N GLN A 131 21.42 7.93 3.67
CA GLN A 131 22.53 8.75 3.18
C GLN A 131 22.13 9.79 2.13
N ARG A 132 21.10 9.50 1.35
CA ARG A 132 20.56 10.39 0.31
C ARG A 132 19.34 11.21 0.73
N GLY A 133 18.90 11.08 1.97
CA GLY A 133 17.66 11.68 2.47
C GLY A 133 16.41 11.20 1.74
N ALA A 134 16.46 10.02 1.11
CA ALA A 134 15.36 9.49 0.31
C ALA A 134 14.25 8.89 1.17
N LEU A 135 14.60 8.29 2.31
CA LEU A 135 13.62 7.74 3.25
C LEU A 135 12.82 8.86 3.91
N GLU A 136 13.48 9.95 4.30
CA GLU A 136 12.82 11.12 4.89
C GLU A 136 11.84 11.76 3.88
N ARG A 137 12.25 11.89 2.61
CA ARG A 137 11.36 12.39 1.56
C ARG A 137 10.17 11.46 1.34
N ARG A 138 10.40 10.13 1.26
CA ARG A 138 9.34 9.13 1.12
C ARG A 138 8.33 9.23 2.27
N ARG A 139 8.80 9.31 3.51
CA ARG A 139 7.94 9.46 4.70
C ARG A 139 7.17 10.79 4.69
N ALA A 140 7.80 11.88 4.26
CA ALA A 140 7.12 13.17 4.13
C ALA A 140 5.98 13.12 3.09
N GLU A 141 6.22 12.53 1.91
CA GLU A 141 5.21 12.33 0.88
C GLU A 141 4.06 11.43 1.36
N GLN A 142 4.39 10.31 2.02
CA GLN A 142 3.41 9.41 2.62
C GLN A 142 2.55 10.13 3.68
N ASN A 143 3.14 10.99 4.50
CA ASN A 143 2.41 11.76 5.51
C ASN A 143 1.45 12.78 4.88
N LEU A 144 1.86 13.45 3.80
CA LEU A 144 0.98 14.37 3.06
C LEU A 144 -0.21 13.63 2.42
N GLN A 145 0.05 12.49 1.78
CA GLN A 145 -1.00 11.66 1.21
C GLN A 145 -1.98 11.17 2.29
N TRP A 146 -1.45 10.76 3.43
CA TRP A 146 -2.26 10.29 4.52
C TRP A 146 -3.09 11.40 5.16
N MET A 147 -2.53 12.59 5.34
CA MET A 147 -3.29 13.76 5.80
C MET A 147 -4.51 14.01 4.89
N SER A 148 -4.33 13.95 3.57
CA SER A 148 -5.44 14.12 2.63
C SER A 148 -6.50 13.04 2.79
N GLN A 149 -6.09 11.76 2.88
CA GLN A 149 -7.01 10.64 3.09
C GLN A 149 -7.79 10.75 4.41
N LEU A 150 -7.11 11.13 5.50
CA LEU A 150 -7.74 11.37 6.79
C LEU A 150 -8.76 12.51 6.72
N THR A 151 -8.41 13.58 6.05
CA THR A 151 -9.32 14.73 5.87
C THR A 151 -10.59 14.29 5.15
N ASP A 152 -10.45 13.54 4.05
CA ASP A 152 -11.59 13.02 3.30
C ASP A 152 -12.46 12.07 4.16
N GLU A 153 -11.84 11.20 4.94
CA GLU A 153 -12.55 10.26 5.82
C GLU A 153 -13.28 10.99 6.95
N MET A 154 -12.63 11.96 7.58
CA MET A 154 -13.24 12.79 8.62
C MET A 154 -14.43 13.60 8.09
N LEU A 155 -14.33 14.17 6.88
CA LEU A 155 -15.45 14.87 6.24
C LEU A 155 -16.61 13.92 5.94
N ARG A 156 -16.33 12.71 5.43
CA ARG A 156 -17.36 11.70 5.21
C ARG A 156 -18.02 11.26 6.51
N GLN A 157 -17.24 11.11 7.57
CA GLN A 157 -17.77 10.77 8.89
C GLN A 157 -18.64 11.88 9.44
N GLN A 158 -18.24 13.15 9.35
CA GLN A 158 -19.06 14.28 9.75
C GLN A 158 -20.40 14.32 9.00
N LEU A 159 -20.40 14.03 7.70
CA LEU A 159 -21.65 13.92 6.92
C LEU A 159 -22.52 12.76 7.40
N SER A 160 -21.91 11.62 7.71
CA SER A 160 -22.62 10.43 8.18
C SER A 160 -23.22 10.60 9.57
N ASP A 161 -22.51 11.29 10.46
CA ASP A 161 -22.91 11.47 11.86
C ASP A 161 -23.86 12.65 12.05
N ASN A 162 -24.06 13.50 11.01
CA ASN A 162 -24.96 14.63 11.08
C ASN A 162 -26.43 14.18 10.96
N ALA A 163 -27.15 14.20 12.08
CA ALA A 163 -28.55 13.73 12.15
C ALA A 163 -29.50 14.50 11.21
N GLU A 164 -29.27 15.80 11.00
CA GLU A 164 -30.10 16.63 10.13
C GLU A 164 -29.92 16.23 8.65
N ILE A 165 -28.66 16.00 8.23
CA ILE A 165 -28.35 15.48 6.91
C ILE A 165 -28.95 14.08 6.72
N GLN A 166 -28.79 13.19 7.69
CA GLN A 166 -29.32 11.82 7.61
C GLN A 166 -30.85 11.79 7.51
N GLN A 167 -31.54 12.70 8.16
CA GLN A 167 -33.00 12.85 8.04
C GLN A 167 -33.41 13.42 6.66
N ALA A 168 -32.65 14.32 6.08
CA ALA A 168 -32.96 14.95 4.80
C ALA A 168 -32.58 14.04 3.59
N LEU A 169 -31.58 13.16 3.74
CA LEU A 169 -31.03 12.34 2.64
C LEU A 169 -32.07 11.53 1.86
N PRO A 170 -33.06 10.84 2.49
CA PRO A 170 -34.06 10.07 1.73
C PRO A 170 -34.86 10.96 0.76
N MET A 171 -35.31 12.10 1.22
CA MET A 171 -36.08 13.06 0.40
C MET A 171 -35.22 13.69 -0.71
N ILE A 172 -33.96 14.01 -0.41
CA ILE A 172 -33.04 14.55 -1.42
C ILE A 172 -32.79 13.49 -2.50
N LYS A 173 -32.54 12.23 -2.13
CA LYS A 173 -32.34 11.11 -3.07
C LYS A 173 -33.58 10.90 -3.96
N GLU A 174 -34.77 10.96 -3.39
CA GLU A 174 -36.04 10.87 -4.15
C GLU A 174 -36.14 11.99 -5.18
N LYS A 175 -35.90 13.24 -4.79
CA LYS A 175 -35.94 14.40 -5.70
C LYS A 175 -34.91 14.28 -6.84
N VAL A 176 -33.72 13.75 -6.57
CA VAL A 176 -32.70 13.51 -7.58
C VAL A 176 -33.13 12.39 -8.52
N SER A 177 -33.67 11.27 -7.98
CA SER A 177 -34.11 10.12 -8.79
C SER A 177 -35.30 10.45 -9.71
N THR A 178 -36.18 11.37 -9.28
CA THR A 178 -37.33 11.86 -10.07
C THR A 178 -37.00 13.03 -11.01
N GLY A 179 -35.74 13.52 -10.98
CA GLY A 179 -35.28 14.61 -11.81
C GLY A 179 -35.80 16.01 -11.36
N THR A 180 -36.43 16.10 -10.20
CA THR A 180 -36.95 17.38 -9.63
C THR A 180 -35.85 18.22 -8.97
N LEU A 181 -34.69 17.59 -8.66
CA LEU A 181 -33.50 18.26 -8.15
C LEU A 181 -32.28 17.74 -8.92
N THR A 182 -31.37 18.62 -9.35
CA THR A 182 -30.14 18.18 -10.03
C THR A 182 -29.14 17.58 -9.02
N PRO A 183 -28.31 16.63 -9.42
CA PRO A 183 -27.27 16.07 -8.53
C PRO A 183 -26.34 17.14 -7.96
N VAL A 184 -26.03 18.19 -8.75
CA VAL A 184 -25.15 19.29 -8.33
C VAL A 184 -25.83 20.13 -7.23
N SER A 185 -27.09 20.50 -7.43
CA SER A 185 -27.83 21.26 -6.42
C SER A 185 -28.01 20.46 -5.13
N ALA A 186 -28.32 19.16 -5.25
CA ALA A 186 -28.43 18.28 -4.11
C ALA A 186 -27.11 18.19 -3.28
N ALA A 187 -25.96 18.11 -3.96
CA ALA A 187 -24.67 18.11 -3.30
C ALA A 187 -24.38 19.44 -2.58
N ILE A 188 -24.70 20.57 -3.21
CA ILE A 188 -24.57 21.91 -2.61
C ILE A 188 -25.45 22.02 -1.36
N ASP A 189 -26.70 21.57 -1.42
CA ASP A 189 -27.62 21.62 -0.28
C ASP A 189 -27.09 20.82 0.90
N ILE A 190 -26.57 19.61 0.66
CA ILE A 190 -25.94 18.76 1.70
C ILE A 190 -24.72 19.46 2.33
N ILE A 191 -23.85 20.07 1.52
CA ILE A 191 -22.66 20.77 2.03
C ILE A 191 -23.06 22.02 2.84
N ASN A 192 -24.06 22.76 2.42
CA ASN A 192 -24.58 23.92 3.16
C ASN A 192 -25.14 23.52 4.53
N MET A 193 -25.83 22.37 4.63
CA MET A 193 -26.28 21.81 5.90
C MET A 193 -25.15 21.45 6.84
N LEU A 194 -23.98 21.05 6.31
CA LEU A 194 -22.80 20.76 7.12
C LEU A 194 -22.17 22.04 7.70
N GLY A 195 -22.16 23.15 6.91
CA GLY A 195 -21.54 24.42 7.27
C GLY A 195 -22.39 25.31 8.19
N SER A 196 -23.69 25.05 8.39
CA SER A 196 -24.59 25.89 9.17
C SER A 196 -24.46 25.79 10.70
N ARG A 197 -23.44 25.10 11.21
CA ARG A 197 -23.10 25.01 12.63
C ARG A 197 -21.73 25.65 12.95
N SER A 198 -21.56 26.93 12.59
CA SER A 198 -20.47 27.76 13.14
C SER A 198 -21.01 28.74 14.13
#